data_f2f5fa853b47e56ab8349e7d5bd80af9
#
_entry.id   f2f5fa853b47e56ab8349e7d5bd80af9
#
_cell.length_a   1.000
_cell.length_b   1.000
_cell.length_c   1.000
_cell.angle_alpha   90.00
_cell.angle_beta   90.00
_cell.angle_gamma   90.00
#
_symmetry.space_group_name_H-M   'P 1'
#
loop_
_entity.id
_entity.type
_entity.pdbx_description
1 polymer ?
#
loop_
_entity_poly.entity_id
_entity_poly.type
_entity_poly.pdbx_seq_one_letter_code
_entity_poly.pdbx_strand_id
1 'polypeptide(L)'
;MDIRDLDYFLACCEAGSFTAAARQAHIVQSAMSSAIARLERDLGVSLFDRSITPIALTEHGAALQVGAQRILDAVQVTRDDVAAVSGQICGTVTLGSTLHTGPLDLPGVLAKVRDRHPAVIIHLRQSSAGSVGLLQAVRDGSMDITLCAGAANRVTTEPPRGLVLHHLLSEPMVFVCRSDHRLGQRDRVAVSDLGEEVILRFPPGWGVRAVVDTALGTTQSAVEIVAYSLMAKLVRAGFGTTLLQASAIEGDIAEGLRTITVDDAGVRWYLSAAVSAERRLTAAAKTLLDALIQGSRSGLRDCGDR
;
A
#
# COMPACT_ATOMS: atom_id res chain seq x y z
N MET A 1 3.40 19.62 27.17
CA MET A 1 3.18 18.53 26.17
C MET A 1 4.28 17.48 26.33
N ASP A 2 3.94 16.26 26.71
CA ASP A 2 4.85 15.12 26.91
C ASP A 2 4.78 14.19 25.70
N ILE A 3 5.90 13.55 25.33
CA ILE A 3 5.97 12.57 24.24
C ILE A 3 5.00 11.41 24.47
N ARG A 4 4.86 10.98 25.74
CA ARG A 4 3.92 9.91 26.11
C ARG A 4 2.47 10.32 25.92
N ASP A 5 2.13 11.59 26.11
CA ASP A 5 0.77 12.08 25.88
C ASP A 5 0.43 12.09 24.39
N LEU A 6 1.42 12.34 23.50
CA LEU A 6 1.27 12.24 22.06
C LEU A 6 1.04 10.78 21.61
N ASP A 7 1.77 9.85 22.20
CA ASP A 7 1.61 8.41 21.92
C ASP A 7 0.20 7.95 22.33
N TYR A 8 -0.28 8.32 23.50
CA TYR A 8 -1.64 8.04 23.95
C TYR A 8 -2.72 8.70 23.07
N PHE A 9 -2.45 9.91 22.59
CA PHE A 9 -3.34 10.60 21.68
C PHE A 9 -3.49 9.84 20.36
N LEU A 10 -2.39 9.39 19.75
CA LEU A 10 -2.44 8.60 18.53
C LEU A 10 -3.11 7.24 18.73
N ALA A 11 -2.86 6.57 19.87
CA ALA A 11 -3.58 5.34 20.22
C ALA A 11 -5.10 5.55 20.30
N CYS A 12 -5.56 6.71 20.82
CA CYS A 12 -6.98 7.07 20.81
C CYS A 12 -7.54 7.32 19.40
N CYS A 13 -6.74 7.94 18.53
CA CYS A 13 -7.12 8.14 17.12
C CYS A 13 -7.33 6.80 16.38
N GLU A 14 -6.43 5.84 16.59
CA GLU A 14 -6.51 4.52 15.93
C GLU A 14 -7.67 3.68 16.50
N ALA A 15 -7.85 3.68 17.82
CA ALA A 15 -8.84 2.84 18.47
C ALA A 15 -10.28 3.39 18.40
N GLY A 16 -10.48 4.67 18.10
CA GLY A 16 -11.79 5.35 18.11
C GLY A 16 -12.48 5.32 19.49
N SER A 17 -11.76 4.97 20.56
CA SER A 17 -12.30 4.84 21.92
C SER A 17 -11.18 4.91 22.98
N PHE A 18 -11.38 5.77 24.00
CA PHE A 18 -10.44 5.86 25.13
C PHE A 18 -10.25 4.52 25.86
N THR A 19 -11.32 3.74 25.98
CA THR A 19 -11.27 2.42 26.65
C THR A 19 -10.48 1.40 25.83
N ALA A 20 -10.67 1.38 24.50
CA ALA A 20 -9.93 0.48 23.62
C ALA A 20 -8.45 0.89 23.57
N ALA A 21 -8.13 2.17 23.43
CA ALA A 21 -6.77 2.70 23.45
C ALA A 21 -6.04 2.38 24.77
N ALA A 22 -6.71 2.58 25.93
CA ALA A 22 -6.14 2.27 27.23
C ALA A 22 -5.79 0.79 27.36
N ARG A 23 -6.63 -0.09 26.84
CA ARG A 23 -6.40 -1.54 26.82
C ARG A 23 -5.21 -1.92 25.95
N GLN A 24 -5.07 -1.30 24.76
CA GLN A 24 -3.92 -1.49 23.88
C GLN A 24 -2.61 -0.99 24.50
N ALA A 25 -2.67 0.17 25.20
CA ALA A 25 -1.53 0.76 25.88
C ALA A 25 -1.24 0.12 27.25
N HIS A 26 -1.98 -0.91 27.67
CA HIS A 26 -1.86 -1.59 28.97
C HIS A 26 -1.94 -0.65 30.18
N ILE A 27 -2.81 0.36 30.12
CA ILE A 27 -3.07 1.30 31.22
C ILE A 27 -4.57 1.34 31.57
N VAL A 28 -4.91 1.96 32.69
CA VAL A 28 -6.30 2.18 33.07
C VAL A 28 -6.90 3.34 32.25
N GLN A 29 -8.18 3.25 31.93
CA GLN A 29 -8.89 4.25 31.12
C GLN A 29 -8.82 5.67 31.73
N SER A 30 -8.83 5.78 33.07
CA SER A 30 -8.73 7.08 33.76
C SER A 30 -7.38 7.76 33.52
N ALA A 31 -6.29 6.98 33.42
CA ALA A 31 -4.97 7.51 33.10
C ALA A 31 -4.91 8.00 31.64
N MET A 32 -5.48 7.24 30.71
CA MET A 32 -5.61 7.65 29.30
C MET A 32 -6.39 8.97 29.19
N SER A 33 -7.57 9.05 29.79
CA SER A 33 -8.39 10.28 29.78
C SER A 33 -7.68 11.47 30.41
N SER A 34 -6.95 11.26 31.52
CA SER A 34 -6.17 12.31 32.17
C SER A 34 -5.01 12.82 31.30
N ALA A 35 -4.34 11.93 30.56
CA ALA A 35 -3.29 12.30 29.63
C ALA A 35 -3.82 13.17 28.49
N ILE A 36 -4.95 12.77 27.89
CA ILE A 36 -5.60 13.55 26.82
C ILE A 36 -6.08 14.90 27.37
N ALA A 37 -6.73 14.94 28.55
CA ALA A 37 -7.20 16.20 29.15
C ALA A 37 -6.02 17.13 29.50
N ARG A 38 -4.85 16.60 29.85
CA ARG A 38 -3.62 17.39 30.05
C ARG A 38 -3.14 17.97 28.72
N LEU A 39 -3.10 17.18 27.66
CA LEU A 39 -2.71 17.60 26.32
C LEU A 39 -3.65 18.69 25.77
N GLU A 40 -4.96 18.51 25.91
CA GLU A 40 -5.98 19.51 25.53
C GLU A 40 -5.82 20.83 26.32
N ARG A 41 -5.50 20.73 27.60
CA ARG A 41 -5.25 21.90 28.45
C ARG A 41 -3.96 22.63 28.05
N ASP A 42 -2.88 21.90 27.77
CA ASP A 42 -1.60 22.47 27.34
C ASP A 42 -1.75 23.22 26.00
N LEU A 43 -2.59 22.73 25.11
CA LEU A 43 -2.84 23.30 23.78
C LEU A 43 -4.00 24.33 23.78
N GLY A 44 -4.81 24.37 24.83
CA GLY A 44 -5.96 25.27 24.95
C GLY A 44 -7.13 24.95 24.03
N VAL A 45 -7.19 23.74 23.47
CA VAL A 45 -8.22 23.29 22.50
C VAL A 45 -8.67 21.86 22.79
N SER A 46 -9.90 21.53 22.40
CA SER A 46 -10.36 20.14 22.40
C SER A 46 -9.84 19.41 21.16
N LEU A 47 -9.35 18.19 21.34
CA LEU A 47 -8.78 17.35 20.28
C LEU A 47 -9.77 16.29 19.78
N PHE A 48 -10.72 15.89 20.64
CA PHE A 48 -11.74 14.91 20.32
C PHE A 48 -13.15 15.46 20.49
N ASP A 49 -14.02 15.14 19.55
CA ASP A 49 -15.47 15.26 19.73
C ASP A 49 -15.96 14.00 20.48
N ARG A 50 -16.37 14.21 21.74
CA ARG A 50 -16.85 13.15 22.63
C ARG A 50 -18.36 12.95 22.56
N SER A 51 -19.07 13.76 21.74
CA SER A 51 -20.53 13.68 21.59
C SER A 51 -20.96 12.51 20.69
N ILE A 52 -20.04 11.96 19.91
CA ILE A 52 -20.29 10.87 18.95
C ILE A 52 -19.50 9.61 19.31
N THR A 53 -20.02 8.45 18.88
CA THR A 53 -19.37 7.15 19.06
C THR A 53 -19.33 6.42 17.70
N PRO A 54 -18.13 6.00 17.21
CA PRO A 54 -16.80 6.18 17.82
C PRO A 54 -16.41 7.66 17.95
N ILE A 55 -15.49 7.97 18.90
CA ILE A 55 -14.97 9.34 19.06
C ILE A 55 -14.31 9.81 17.77
N ALA A 56 -14.56 11.06 17.39
CA ALA A 56 -13.93 11.66 16.21
C ALA A 56 -12.93 12.75 16.60
N LEU A 57 -12.00 13.02 15.69
CA LEU A 57 -11.08 14.15 15.83
C LEU A 57 -11.82 15.46 15.54
N THR A 58 -11.47 16.50 16.29
CA THR A 58 -11.75 17.88 15.90
C THR A 58 -10.78 18.32 14.81
N GLU A 59 -10.97 19.50 14.20
CA GLU A 59 -9.99 20.09 13.26
C GLU A 59 -8.61 20.24 13.94
N HIS A 60 -8.58 20.65 15.22
CA HIS A 60 -7.35 20.75 15.99
C HIS A 60 -6.73 19.37 16.25
N GLY A 61 -7.56 18.36 16.53
CA GLY A 61 -7.11 16.98 16.66
C GLY A 61 -6.49 16.45 15.37
N ALA A 62 -7.11 16.68 14.22
CA ALA A 62 -6.56 16.28 12.93
C ALA A 62 -5.21 16.97 12.62
N ALA A 63 -5.09 18.26 12.94
CA ALA A 63 -3.83 18.98 12.80
C ALA A 63 -2.75 18.42 13.75
N LEU A 64 -3.10 18.11 15.00
CA LEU A 64 -2.17 17.52 15.96
C LEU A 64 -1.76 16.11 15.55
N GLN A 65 -2.63 15.30 14.96
CA GLN A 65 -2.33 13.92 14.56
C GLN A 65 -1.10 13.85 13.65
N VAL A 66 -1.05 14.71 12.64
CA VAL A 66 0.10 14.80 11.73
C VAL A 66 1.37 15.26 12.47
N GLY A 67 1.25 16.27 13.35
CA GLY A 67 2.37 16.78 14.14
C GLY A 67 2.89 15.78 15.17
N ALA A 68 1.99 15.10 15.87
CA ALA A 68 2.33 14.08 16.87
C ALA A 68 3.10 12.92 16.25
N GLN A 69 2.65 12.43 15.10
CA GLN A 69 3.35 11.37 14.38
C GLN A 69 4.78 11.79 14.02
N ARG A 70 4.96 13.00 13.47
CA ARG A 70 6.30 13.53 13.13
C ARG A 70 7.25 13.60 14.34
N ILE A 71 6.71 13.99 15.50
CA ILE A 71 7.52 14.06 16.74
C ILE A 71 7.94 12.66 17.18
N LEU A 72 7.02 11.70 17.20
CA LEU A 72 7.33 10.31 17.59
C LEU A 72 8.31 9.66 16.62
N ASP A 73 8.14 9.89 15.31
CA ASP A 73 9.08 9.45 14.28
C ASP A 73 10.48 10.02 14.51
N ALA A 74 10.60 11.32 14.83
CA ALA A 74 11.89 11.96 15.11
C ALA A 74 12.56 11.38 16.37
N VAL A 75 11.79 11.08 17.41
CA VAL A 75 12.28 10.41 18.62
C VAL A 75 12.78 9.00 18.30
N GLN A 76 12.03 8.25 17.48
CA GLN A 76 12.42 6.91 17.08
C GLN A 76 13.70 6.93 16.22
N VAL A 77 13.77 7.82 15.20
CA VAL A 77 15.00 8.02 14.41
C VAL A 77 16.21 8.31 15.29
N THR A 78 16.04 9.19 16.31
CA THR A 78 17.13 9.53 17.21
C THR A 78 17.60 8.31 18.03
N ARG A 79 16.67 7.49 18.50
CA ARG A 79 17.00 6.24 19.22
C ARG A 79 17.74 5.27 18.32
N ASP A 80 17.29 5.12 17.08
CA ASP A 80 17.90 4.24 16.10
C ASP A 80 19.30 4.72 15.69
N ASP A 81 19.50 6.05 15.53
CA ASP A 81 20.82 6.64 15.26
C ASP A 81 21.80 6.33 16.40
N VAL A 82 21.34 6.41 17.66
CA VAL A 82 22.17 6.05 18.84
C VAL A 82 22.47 4.55 18.85
N ALA A 83 21.49 3.69 18.58
CA ALA A 83 21.68 2.24 18.51
C ALA A 83 22.62 1.85 17.36
N ALA A 84 22.55 2.53 16.22
CA ALA A 84 23.39 2.29 15.05
C ALA A 84 24.89 2.53 15.33
N VAL A 85 25.24 3.38 16.28
CA VAL A 85 26.62 3.56 16.75
C VAL A 85 27.20 2.24 17.32
N SER A 86 26.33 1.41 17.90
CA SER A 86 26.68 0.08 18.42
C SER A 86 26.64 -1.04 17.36
N GLY A 87 26.39 -0.70 16.07
CA GLY A 87 26.34 -1.65 14.96
C GLY A 87 25.07 -2.52 14.91
N GLN A 88 24.09 -2.30 15.77
CA GLN A 88 22.82 -3.01 15.77
C GLN A 88 21.72 -2.18 15.07
N ILE A 89 21.15 -2.75 14.00
CA ILE A 89 19.92 -2.21 13.40
C ILE A 89 18.74 -2.86 14.12
N CYS A 90 17.90 -2.04 14.75
CA CYS A 90 16.71 -2.46 15.49
C CYS A 90 15.56 -1.48 15.22
N GLY A 91 14.38 -1.80 15.70
CA GLY A 91 13.20 -0.95 15.62
C GLY A 91 12.05 -1.58 14.82
N THR A 92 10.94 -0.87 14.77
CA THR A 92 9.73 -1.33 14.06
C THR A 92 9.59 -0.59 12.72
N VAL A 93 9.23 -1.32 11.67
CA VAL A 93 8.92 -0.77 10.34
C VAL A 93 7.53 -1.21 9.94
N THR A 94 6.68 -0.26 9.61
CA THR A 94 5.36 -0.55 9.04
C THR A 94 5.42 -0.47 7.51
N LEU A 95 5.28 -1.64 6.87
CA LEU A 95 5.25 -1.80 5.42
C LEU A 95 3.81 -1.96 4.93
N GLY A 96 3.36 -1.03 4.10
CA GLY A 96 2.12 -1.18 3.35
C GLY A 96 2.33 -2.00 2.08
N SER A 97 1.40 -2.88 1.72
CA SER A 97 1.49 -3.66 0.49
C SER A 97 0.18 -3.70 -0.28
N THR A 98 0.30 -3.72 -1.60
CA THR A 98 -0.79 -4.10 -2.51
C THR A 98 -1.10 -5.59 -2.35
N LEU A 99 -2.25 -6.03 -2.90
CA LEU A 99 -2.65 -7.45 -2.87
C LEU A 99 -1.76 -8.35 -3.75
N HIS A 100 -1.14 -7.77 -4.77
CA HIS A 100 -0.26 -8.48 -5.69
C HIS A 100 1.00 -7.64 -5.91
N THR A 101 2.16 -8.26 -5.78
CA THR A 101 3.46 -7.59 -5.86
C THR A 101 4.22 -7.92 -7.16
N GLY A 102 3.52 -8.51 -8.13
CA GLY A 102 4.15 -8.99 -9.36
C GLY A 102 5.18 -10.08 -9.07
N PRO A 103 6.22 -10.18 -9.88
CA PRO A 103 7.31 -11.14 -9.68
C PRO A 103 8.27 -10.78 -8.53
N LEU A 104 8.00 -9.77 -7.71
CA LEU A 104 8.79 -9.47 -6.51
C LEU A 104 8.58 -10.56 -5.47
N ASP A 105 9.63 -11.29 -5.12
CA ASP A 105 9.64 -12.23 -3.99
C ASP A 105 9.64 -11.46 -2.66
N LEU A 106 8.51 -10.81 -2.34
CA LEU A 106 8.36 -10.06 -1.09
C LEU A 106 8.61 -10.94 0.15
N PRO A 107 8.08 -12.17 0.26
CA PRO A 107 8.37 -13.06 1.39
C PRO A 107 9.88 -13.32 1.57
N GLY A 108 10.60 -13.61 0.48
CA GLY A 108 12.03 -13.83 0.53
C GLY A 108 12.84 -12.59 0.91
N VAL A 109 12.40 -11.38 0.48
CA VAL A 109 13.01 -10.12 0.90
C VAL A 109 12.81 -9.90 2.40
N LEU A 110 11.59 -10.10 2.92
CA LEU A 110 11.29 -9.93 4.35
C LEU A 110 12.05 -10.94 5.21
N ALA A 111 12.15 -12.20 4.76
CA ALA A 111 12.92 -13.23 5.44
C ALA A 111 14.41 -12.85 5.54
N LYS A 112 15.01 -12.39 4.43
CA LYS A 112 16.42 -11.94 4.42
C LYS A 112 16.69 -10.77 5.38
N VAL A 113 15.76 -9.80 5.47
CA VAL A 113 15.88 -8.68 6.43
C VAL A 113 15.80 -9.19 7.86
N ARG A 114 14.83 -10.04 8.19
CA ARG A 114 14.67 -10.64 9.51
C ARG A 114 15.91 -11.45 9.94
N ASP A 115 16.44 -12.28 9.05
CA ASP A 115 17.56 -13.17 9.35
C ASP A 115 18.87 -12.37 9.55
N ARG A 116 19.06 -11.27 8.82
CA ARG A 116 20.23 -10.39 8.95
C ARG A 116 20.11 -9.41 10.13
N HIS A 117 18.88 -8.99 10.45
CA HIS A 117 18.58 -7.99 11.47
C HIS A 117 17.42 -8.46 12.37
N PRO A 118 17.65 -9.46 13.25
CA PRO A 118 16.59 -10.10 14.04
C PRO A 118 15.90 -9.16 15.04
N ALA A 119 16.51 -8.01 15.35
CA ALA A 119 15.92 -6.97 16.19
C ALA A 119 15.03 -5.99 15.43
N VAL A 120 14.86 -6.16 14.10
CA VAL A 120 13.90 -5.40 13.29
C VAL A 120 12.56 -6.12 13.28
N ILE A 121 11.52 -5.41 13.69
CA ILE A 121 10.13 -5.88 13.65
C ILE A 121 9.46 -5.28 12.42
N ILE A 122 8.91 -6.13 11.55
CA ILE A 122 8.21 -5.68 10.34
C ILE A 122 6.71 -5.92 10.52
N HIS A 123 5.93 -4.83 10.52
CA HIS A 123 4.48 -4.88 10.46
C HIS A 123 4.03 -4.75 9.01
N LEU A 124 3.56 -5.84 8.41
CA LEU A 124 2.99 -5.83 7.06
C LEU A 124 1.50 -5.52 7.13
N ARG A 125 1.06 -4.48 6.43
CA ARG A 125 -0.35 -4.06 6.36
C ARG A 125 -0.83 -3.97 4.91
N GLN A 126 -2.10 -4.23 4.69
CA GLN A 126 -2.76 -4.04 3.39
C GLN A 126 -3.83 -2.95 3.52
N SER A 127 -4.02 -2.17 2.46
CA SER A 127 -5.06 -1.13 2.42
C SER A 127 -6.28 -1.61 1.64
N SER A 128 -7.47 -1.40 2.19
CA SER A 128 -8.74 -1.59 1.47
C SER A 128 -9.02 -0.50 0.42
N ALA A 129 -8.31 0.62 0.49
CA ALA A 129 -8.42 1.74 -0.45
C ALA A 129 -7.36 1.69 -1.58
N GLY A 130 -6.71 0.53 -1.78
CA GLY A 130 -5.71 0.31 -2.82
C GLY A 130 -4.48 1.22 -2.69
N SER A 131 -3.83 1.52 -3.81
CA SER A 131 -2.60 2.32 -3.85
C SER A 131 -2.80 3.76 -3.35
N VAL A 132 -3.98 4.35 -3.55
CA VAL A 132 -4.28 5.70 -3.04
C VAL A 132 -4.27 5.71 -1.51
N GLY A 133 -4.90 4.74 -0.86
CA GLY A 133 -4.88 4.62 0.60
C GLY A 133 -3.48 4.36 1.15
N LEU A 134 -2.68 3.53 0.47
CA LEU A 134 -1.29 3.25 0.83
C LEU A 134 -0.42 4.52 0.76
N LEU A 135 -0.54 5.30 -0.31
CA LEU A 135 0.21 6.56 -0.46
C LEU A 135 -0.21 7.61 0.59
N GLN A 136 -1.50 7.65 0.93
CA GLN A 136 -1.99 8.51 2.00
C GLN A 136 -1.41 8.10 3.36
N ALA A 137 -1.35 6.81 3.66
CA ALA A 137 -0.79 6.28 4.90
C ALA A 137 0.71 6.61 5.09
N VAL A 138 1.47 6.73 4.00
CA VAL A 138 2.85 7.25 4.08
C VAL A 138 2.88 8.75 4.36
N ARG A 139 1.96 9.53 3.79
CA ARG A 139 1.89 10.98 4.04
C ARG A 139 1.54 11.32 5.48
N ASP A 140 0.55 10.62 6.04
CA ASP A 140 0.10 10.84 7.43
C ASP A 140 0.99 10.17 8.47
N GLY A 141 1.93 9.31 8.05
CA GLY A 141 2.90 8.67 8.92
C GLY A 141 2.47 7.35 9.53
N SER A 142 1.30 6.85 9.20
CA SER A 142 0.84 5.54 9.68
C SER A 142 1.57 4.35 9.02
N MET A 143 2.32 4.61 7.93
CA MET A 143 3.23 3.67 7.30
C MET A 143 4.57 4.33 6.97
N ASP A 144 5.67 3.58 7.12
CA ASP A 144 7.02 4.05 6.81
C ASP A 144 7.33 3.91 5.33
N ILE A 145 6.98 2.76 4.78
CA ILE A 145 7.18 2.38 3.39
C ILE A 145 5.89 1.78 2.87
N THR A 146 5.57 1.99 1.61
CA THR A 146 4.48 1.24 0.97
C THR A 146 4.85 0.78 -0.42
N LEU A 147 4.38 -0.42 -0.79
CA LEU A 147 4.38 -0.92 -2.16
C LEU A 147 3.09 -0.44 -2.81
N CYS A 148 3.19 0.48 -3.75
CA CYS A 148 2.06 1.02 -4.50
C CYS A 148 2.21 0.70 -5.98
N ALA A 149 1.08 0.61 -6.66
CA ALA A 149 1.02 0.28 -8.07
C ALA A 149 0.25 1.32 -8.88
N GLY A 150 0.53 1.40 -10.18
CA GLY A 150 -0.15 2.31 -11.07
C GLY A 150 0.32 2.22 -12.53
N ALA A 151 -0.19 3.14 -13.37
CA ALA A 151 0.25 3.34 -14.74
C ALA A 151 1.55 4.16 -14.80
N ALA A 152 2.32 3.99 -15.88
CA ALA A 152 3.65 4.59 -16.06
C ALA A 152 3.71 6.10 -15.86
N ASN A 153 2.80 6.81 -16.49
CA ASN A 153 2.81 8.27 -16.57
C ASN A 153 2.53 8.96 -15.22
N ARG A 154 1.95 8.26 -14.24
CA ARG A 154 1.70 8.81 -12.91
C ARG A 154 2.77 8.43 -11.87
N VAL A 155 3.51 7.34 -12.10
CA VAL A 155 4.49 6.82 -11.14
C VAL A 155 5.89 7.35 -11.44
N THR A 156 6.20 7.61 -12.72
CA THR A 156 7.56 7.93 -13.16
C THR A 156 7.78 9.40 -13.49
N THR A 157 6.74 10.14 -13.88
CA THR A 157 6.88 11.54 -14.37
C THR A 157 6.48 12.60 -13.36
N GLU A 158 5.50 12.31 -12.49
CA GLU A 158 5.06 13.24 -11.45
C GLU A 158 4.76 12.47 -10.15
N PRO A 159 5.77 12.26 -9.28
CA PRO A 159 5.52 11.66 -7.98
C PRO A 159 4.52 12.53 -7.20
N PRO A 160 3.56 11.91 -6.49
CA PRO A 160 2.61 12.66 -5.69
C PRO A 160 3.35 13.54 -4.66
N ARG A 161 2.92 14.79 -4.49
CA ARG A 161 3.57 15.75 -3.57
C ARG A 161 3.83 15.13 -2.20
N GLY A 162 5.00 15.39 -1.64
CA GLY A 162 5.42 14.90 -0.33
C GLY A 162 5.87 13.43 -0.29
N LEU A 163 6.01 12.78 -1.44
CA LEU A 163 6.45 11.39 -1.54
C LEU A 163 7.64 11.23 -2.49
N VAL A 164 8.50 10.26 -2.18
CA VAL A 164 9.55 9.76 -3.07
C VAL A 164 9.15 8.35 -3.50
N LEU A 165 9.17 8.10 -4.80
CA LEU A 165 8.86 6.80 -5.38
C LEU A 165 10.13 6.14 -5.92
N HIS A 166 10.39 4.93 -5.46
CA HIS A 166 11.45 4.07 -5.96
C HIS A 166 10.82 3.02 -6.87
N HIS A 167 11.05 3.13 -8.18
CA HIS A 167 10.56 2.11 -9.11
C HIS A 167 11.22 0.77 -8.82
N LEU A 168 10.42 -0.28 -8.67
CA LEU A 168 10.89 -1.64 -8.41
C LEU A 168 10.85 -2.48 -9.68
N LEU A 169 9.68 -2.58 -10.31
CA LEU A 169 9.49 -3.38 -11.51
C LEU A 169 8.26 -2.92 -12.30
N SER A 170 8.17 -3.41 -13.53
CA SER A 170 6.97 -3.27 -14.35
C SER A 170 6.72 -4.55 -15.13
N GLU A 171 5.45 -4.83 -15.38
CA GLU A 171 5.05 -5.96 -16.21
C GLU A 171 3.91 -5.58 -17.17
N PRO A 172 3.76 -6.30 -18.29
CA PRO A 172 2.67 -6.06 -19.21
C PRO A 172 1.34 -6.44 -18.58
N MET A 173 0.27 -5.76 -18.98
CA MET A 173 -1.08 -6.24 -18.75
C MET A 173 -1.47 -7.22 -19.85
N VAL A 174 -2.25 -8.23 -19.47
CA VAL A 174 -2.82 -9.20 -20.41
C VAL A 174 -4.35 -9.08 -20.38
N PHE A 175 -4.96 -9.29 -21.53
CA PHE A 175 -6.41 -9.44 -21.64
C PHE A 175 -6.79 -10.86 -21.24
N VAL A 176 -7.78 -10.98 -20.35
CA VAL A 176 -8.21 -12.26 -19.78
C VAL A 176 -9.66 -12.51 -20.16
N CYS A 177 -9.92 -13.63 -20.81
CA CYS A 177 -11.24 -14.03 -21.26
C CYS A 177 -11.41 -15.55 -21.18
N ARG A 178 -12.62 -16.04 -21.46
CA ARG A 178 -12.88 -17.47 -21.65
C ARG A 178 -12.23 -17.99 -22.93
N SER A 179 -11.96 -19.27 -22.99
CA SER A 179 -11.37 -19.93 -24.17
C SER A 179 -12.30 -19.89 -25.39
N ASP A 180 -13.62 -19.86 -25.20
CA ASP A 180 -14.64 -19.75 -26.24
C ASP A 180 -15.01 -18.29 -26.61
N HIS A 181 -14.32 -17.32 -26.05
CA HIS A 181 -14.54 -15.91 -26.34
C HIS A 181 -14.14 -15.57 -27.79
N ARG A 182 -14.81 -14.59 -28.42
CA ARG A 182 -14.52 -14.18 -29.83
C ARG A 182 -13.05 -13.81 -30.08
N LEU A 183 -12.37 -13.26 -29.06
CA LEU A 183 -10.93 -12.94 -29.12
C LEU A 183 -10.05 -14.08 -28.60
N GLY A 184 -10.61 -15.14 -28.05
CA GLY A 184 -9.90 -16.22 -27.37
C GLY A 184 -8.93 -17.02 -28.26
N GLN A 185 -9.06 -16.93 -29.57
CA GLN A 185 -8.18 -17.60 -30.54
C GLN A 185 -7.02 -16.71 -31.00
N ARG A 186 -6.96 -15.46 -30.54
CA ARG A 186 -5.87 -14.54 -30.89
C ARG A 186 -4.72 -14.65 -29.88
N ASP A 187 -3.50 -14.46 -30.34
CA ASP A 187 -2.32 -14.35 -29.46
C ASP A 187 -2.08 -12.92 -28.99
N ARG A 188 -2.62 -11.94 -29.76
CA ARG A 188 -2.52 -10.51 -29.46
C ARG A 188 -3.82 -9.79 -29.75
N VAL A 189 -4.09 -8.76 -28.98
CA VAL A 189 -5.23 -7.83 -29.17
C VAL A 189 -4.76 -6.40 -29.06
N ALA A 190 -5.30 -5.53 -29.91
CA ALA A 190 -5.10 -4.08 -29.77
C ALA A 190 -6.06 -3.53 -28.71
N VAL A 191 -5.72 -2.40 -28.10
CA VAL A 191 -6.62 -1.69 -27.17
C VAL A 191 -7.95 -1.35 -27.84
N SER A 192 -7.93 -1.00 -29.14
CA SER A 192 -9.15 -0.73 -29.93
C SER A 192 -10.09 -1.94 -30.06
N ASP A 193 -9.57 -3.18 -30.03
CA ASP A 193 -10.39 -4.40 -30.08
C ASP A 193 -11.25 -4.60 -28.81
N LEU A 194 -10.85 -3.91 -27.73
CA LEU A 194 -11.46 -4.06 -26.39
C LEU A 194 -12.58 -3.04 -26.11
N GLY A 195 -12.84 -2.10 -27.02
CA GLY A 195 -13.81 -1.01 -26.81
C GLY A 195 -15.25 -1.47 -26.61
N GLU A 196 -15.62 -2.64 -27.16
CA GLU A 196 -16.97 -3.22 -27.03
C GLU A 196 -17.08 -4.27 -25.90
N GLU A 197 -15.96 -4.55 -25.19
CA GLU A 197 -15.93 -5.58 -24.17
C GLU A 197 -16.51 -5.10 -22.85
N VAL A 198 -17.22 -5.99 -22.17
CA VAL A 198 -17.64 -5.79 -20.80
C VAL A 198 -16.42 -6.05 -19.88
N ILE A 199 -15.72 -4.99 -19.49
CA ILE A 199 -14.52 -5.09 -18.68
C ILE A 199 -14.88 -5.07 -17.19
N LEU A 200 -14.59 -6.16 -16.48
CA LEU A 200 -14.63 -6.22 -15.02
C LEU A 200 -13.42 -5.46 -14.47
N ARG A 201 -13.62 -4.61 -13.46
CA ARG A 201 -12.60 -3.68 -12.98
C ARG A 201 -12.37 -3.79 -11.49
N PHE A 202 -11.22 -3.33 -11.06
CA PHE A 202 -10.96 -3.02 -9.65
C PHE A 202 -11.65 -1.69 -9.28
N PRO A 203 -11.95 -1.45 -7.99
CA PRO A 203 -12.48 -0.17 -7.54
C PRO A 203 -11.53 0.99 -7.83
N PRO A 204 -12.03 2.24 -7.87
CA PRO A 204 -11.18 3.42 -7.95
C PRO A 204 -10.11 3.45 -6.84
N GLY A 205 -8.93 3.99 -7.16
CA GLY A 205 -7.80 4.04 -6.21
C GLY A 205 -6.85 2.84 -6.28
N TRP A 206 -7.21 1.78 -7.01
CA TRP A 206 -6.36 0.61 -7.24
C TRP A 206 -5.45 0.80 -8.46
N GLY A 207 -4.20 0.35 -8.36
CA GLY A 207 -3.23 0.52 -9.44
C GLY A 207 -3.61 -0.19 -10.73
N VAL A 208 -4.20 -1.38 -10.65
CA VAL A 208 -4.76 -2.10 -11.82
C VAL A 208 -5.85 -1.27 -12.50
N ARG A 209 -6.77 -0.67 -11.69
CA ARG A 209 -7.82 0.20 -12.23
C ARG A 209 -7.23 1.40 -12.97
N ALA A 210 -6.20 2.02 -12.41
CA ALA A 210 -5.56 3.17 -13.03
C ALA A 210 -4.96 2.84 -14.42
N VAL A 211 -4.37 1.64 -14.58
CA VAL A 211 -3.86 1.18 -15.88
C VAL A 211 -5.00 0.96 -16.87
N VAL A 212 -6.06 0.26 -16.45
CA VAL A 212 -7.22 -0.04 -17.29
C VAL A 212 -7.93 1.25 -17.73
N ASP A 213 -8.14 2.20 -16.81
CA ASP A 213 -8.76 3.48 -17.13
C ASP A 213 -7.90 4.36 -18.05
N THR A 214 -6.57 4.25 -17.95
CA THR A 214 -5.65 4.95 -18.88
C THR A 214 -5.75 4.35 -20.30
N ALA A 215 -5.87 3.03 -20.40
CA ALA A 215 -5.91 2.34 -21.68
C ALA A 215 -7.29 2.43 -22.37
N LEU A 216 -8.38 2.22 -21.62
CA LEU A 216 -9.74 2.04 -22.16
C LEU A 216 -10.68 3.20 -21.83
N GLY A 217 -10.18 4.24 -21.13
CA GLY A 217 -11.04 5.31 -20.61
C GLY A 217 -11.84 4.91 -19.37
N THR A 218 -12.42 5.92 -18.73
CA THR A 218 -13.20 5.77 -17.49
C THR A 218 -14.64 5.44 -17.87
N THR A 219 -14.97 4.17 -18.04
CA THR A 219 -16.36 3.69 -18.21
C THR A 219 -16.86 3.11 -16.90
N GLN A 220 -18.18 3.21 -16.66
CA GLN A 220 -18.80 2.52 -15.52
C GLN A 220 -18.64 1.00 -15.70
N SER A 221 -18.10 0.36 -14.67
CA SER A 221 -18.09 -1.10 -14.58
C SER A 221 -19.31 -1.56 -13.80
N ALA A 222 -20.03 -2.53 -14.33
CA ALA A 222 -21.17 -3.13 -13.64
C ALA A 222 -20.72 -3.92 -12.38
N VAL A 223 -19.45 -4.32 -12.33
CA VAL A 223 -18.86 -5.13 -11.25
C VAL A 223 -17.47 -4.62 -10.93
N GLU A 224 -17.28 -4.23 -9.68
CA GLU A 224 -15.98 -3.82 -9.13
C GLU A 224 -15.53 -4.79 -8.03
N ILE A 225 -14.34 -5.38 -8.19
CA ILE A 225 -13.86 -6.48 -7.33
C ILE A 225 -12.39 -6.28 -7.02
N VAL A 226 -12.02 -6.52 -5.75
CA VAL A 226 -10.62 -6.46 -5.30
C VAL A 226 -9.91 -7.81 -5.32
N ALA A 227 -10.65 -8.93 -5.34
CA ALA A 227 -10.09 -10.27 -5.27
C ALA A 227 -9.82 -10.86 -6.65
N TYR A 228 -8.56 -11.12 -7.00
CA TYR A 228 -8.14 -11.73 -8.27
C TYR A 228 -8.84 -13.07 -8.54
N SER A 229 -8.94 -13.94 -7.51
CA SER A 229 -9.59 -15.24 -7.64
C SER A 229 -11.08 -15.13 -7.95
N LEU A 230 -11.79 -14.16 -7.36
CA LEU A 230 -13.21 -13.92 -7.68
C LEU A 230 -13.35 -13.31 -9.08
N MET A 231 -12.46 -12.39 -9.47
CA MET A 231 -12.41 -11.82 -10.82
C MET A 231 -12.32 -12.95 -11.86
N ALA A 232 -11.38 -13.88 -11.70
CA ALA A 232 -11.22 -15.01 -12.60
C ALA A 232 -12.46 -15.91 -12.66
N LYS A 233 -13.11 -16.17 -11.51
CA LYS A 233 -14.37 -16.94 -11.47
C LYS A 233 -15.50 -16.27 -12.23
N LEU A 234 -15.61 -14.95 -12.16
CA LEU A 234 -16.64 -14.20 -12.90
C LEU A 234 -16.36 -14.18 -14.40
N VAL A 235 -15.09 -14.07 -14.80
CA VAL A 235 -14.73 -14.22 -16.22
C VAL A 235 -15.10 -15.61 -16.72
N ARG A 236 -14.78 -16.68 -15.97
CA ARG A 236 -15.21 -18.07 -16.34
C ARG A 236 -16.71 -18.22 -16.43
N ALA A 237 -17.45 -17.55 -15.56
CA ALA A 237 -18.91 -17.57 -15.56
C ALA A 237 -19.54 -16.71 -16.69
N GLY A 238 -18.73 -16.01 -17.50
CA GLY A 238 -19.19 -15.20 -18.61
C GLY A 238 -19.77 -13.83 -18.26
N PHE A 239 -19.45 -13.30 -17.06
CA PHE A 239 -19.89 -11.95 -16.66
C PHE A 239 -19.16 -10.84 -17.42
N GLY A 240 -18.05 -11.15 -18.07
CA GLY A 240 -17.25 -10.22 -18.84
C GLY A 240 -15.81 -10.69 -18.98
N THR A 241 -14.93 -9.76 -19.31
CA THR A 241 -13.50 -9.95 -19.50
C THR A 241 -12.74 -8.99 -18.56
N THR A 242 -11.42 -9.10 -18.47
CA THR A 242 -10.63 -8.17 -17.64
C THR A 242 -9.23 -7.97 -18.20
N LEU A 243 -8.53 -6.94 -17.73
CA LEU A 243 -7.09 -6.78 -17.91
C LEU A 243 -6.41 -6.88 -16.56
N LEU A 244 -5.42 -7.77 -16.48
CA LEU A 244 -4.64 -8.00 -15.27
C LEU A 244 -3.14 -8.05 -15.61
N GLN A 245 -2.30 -7.92 -14.58
CA GLN A 245 -0.88 -8.20 -14.72
C GLN A 245 -0.66 -9.66 -15.12
N ALA A 246 0.31 -9.93 -15.98
CA ALA A 246 0.58 -11.28 -16.47
C ALA A 246 0.83 -12.27 -15.31
N SER A 247 1.60 -11.86 -14.30
CA SER A 247 1.91 -12.67 -13.11
C SER A 247 0.73 -12.91 -12.16
N ALA A 248 -0.37 -12.16 -12.30
CA ALA A 248 -1.55 -12.36 -11.47
C ALA A 248 -2.47 -13.51 -11.97
N ILE A 249 -2.20 -14.02 -13.16
CA ILE A 249 -2.98 -15.10 -13.81
C ILE A 249 -2.09 -16.31 -13.98
N GLU A 250 -1.79 -16.97 -12.85
CA GLU A 250 -1.00 -18.20 -12.81
C GLU A 250 -1.70 -19.27 -11.98
N GLY A 251 -1.28 -20.52 -12.15
CA GLY A 251 -1.82 -21.66 -11.40
C GLY A 251 -3.34 -21.79 -11.53
N ASP A 252 -4.02 -22.03 -10.43
CA ASP A 252 -5.48 -22.24 -10.36
C ASP A 252 -6.31 -21.04 -10.85
N ILE A 253 -5.73 -19.83 -10.81
CA ILE A 253 -6.39 -18.61 -11.32
C ILE A 253 -6.51 -18.65 -12.83
N ALA A 254 -5.52 -19.21 -13.54
CA ALA A 254 -5.48 -19.31 -14.99
C ALA A 254 -6.36 -20.43 -15.57
N GLU A 255 -6.77 -21.40 -14.75
CA GLU A 255 -7.51 -22.58 -15.22
C GLU A 255 -8.80 -22.19 -15.97
N GLY A 256 -8.96 -22.71 -17.21
CA GLY A 256 -10.13 -22.45 -18.05
C GLY A 256 -10.22 -21.03 -18.61
N LEU A 257 -9.19 -20.22 -18.45
CA LEU A 257 -9.07 -18.88 -19.01
C LEU A 257 -8.01 -18.81 -20.11
N ARG A 258 -8.16 -17.82 -20.97
CA ARG A 258 -7.13 -17.43 -21.95
C ARG A 258 -6.56 -16.09 -21.55
N THR A 259 -5.24 -16.02 -21.58
CA THR A 259 -4.48 -14.77 -21.45
C THR A 259 -3.95 -14.38 -22.81
N ILE A 260 -4.21 -13.16 -23.22
CA ILE A 260 -3.87 -12.65 -24.56
C ILE A 260 -3.03 -11.40 -24.38
N THR A 261 -1.92 -11.31 -25.07
CA THR A 261 -1.05 -10.12 -25.00
C THR A 261 -1.78 -8.90 -25.54
N VAL A 262 -1.74 -7.79 -24.80
CA VAL A 262 -2.21 -6.49 -25.29
C VAL A 262 -1.08 -5.84 -26.09
N ASP A 263 -1.34 -5.55 -27.35
CA ASP A 263 -0.35 -4.98 -28.28
C ASP A 263 -0.26 -3.45 -28.14
N ASP A 264 0.08 -3.01 -26.93
CA ASP A 264 0.34 -1.62 -26.59
C ASP A 264 1.41 -1.56 -25.49
N ALA A 265 2.57 -1.06 -25.82
CA ALA A 265 3.70 -0.92 -24.89
C ALA A 265 3.40 0.00 -23.70
N GLY A 266 2.38 0.88 -23.79
CA GLY A 266 1.93 1.78 -22.73
C GLY A 266 1.04 1.10 -21.70
N VAL A 267 0.45 -0.07 -22.02
CA VAL A 267 -0.46 -0.79 -21.13
C VAL A 267 0.34 -1.70 -20.19
N ARG A 268 1.01 -1.08 -19.25
CA ARG A 268 1.86 -1.75 -18.27
C ARG A 268 1.51 -1.35 -16.85
N TRP A 269 1.63 -2.31 -15.96
CA TRP A 269 1.52 -2.12 -14.53
C TRP A 269 2.90 -1.91 -13.92
N TYR A 270 3.00 -0.93 -13.04
CA TYR A 270 4.25 -0.53 -12.37
C TYR A 270 4.10 -0.73 -10.87
N LEU A 271 5.09 -1.34 -10.24
CA LEU A 271 5.24 -1.43 -8.79
C LEU A 271 6.36 -0.52 -8.34
N SER A 272 6.09 0.27 -7.32
CA SER A 272 7.06 1.16 -6.69
C SER A 272 6.99 1.06 -5.18
N ALA A 273 8.13 1.27 -4.51
CA ALA A 273 8.17 1.56 -3.10
C ALA A 273 8.05 3.08 -2.90
N ALA A 274 7.10 3.52 -2.09
CA ALA A 274 6.90 4.92 -1.74
C ALA A 274 7.29 5.19 -0.29
N VAL A 275 7.97 6.31 -0.07
CA VAL A 275 8.37 6.84 1.23
C VAL A 275 8.07 8.33 1.31
N SER A 276 8.00 8.87 2.53
CA SER A 276 7.83 10.32 2.71
C SER A 276 9.06 11.08 2.23
N ALA A 277 8.84 12.18 1.51
CA ALA A 277 9.90 13.12 1.16
C ALA A 277 10.28 14.04 2.34
N GLU A 278 9.39 14.17 3.33
CA GLU A 278 9.53 15.10 4.44
C GLU A 278 10.06 14.43 5.72
N ARG A 279 9.91 13.10 5.84
CA ARG A 279 10.33 12.34 7.00
C ARG A 279 11.59 11.55 6.71
N ARG A 280 12.55 11.61 7.64
CA ARG A 280 13.75 10.77 7.58
C ARG A 280 13.38 9.33 7.94
N LEU A 281 13.80 8.39 7.12
CA LEU A 281 13.63 6.96 7.41
C LEU A 281 14.52 6.55 8.58
N THR A 282 13.99 5.69 9.45
CA THR A 282 14.78 5.01 10.48
C THR A 282 15.81 4.08 9.82
N ALA A 283 16.83 3.66 10.54
CA ALA A 283 17.83 2.71 10.04
C ALA A 283 17.18 1.38 9.59
N ALA A 284 16.17 0.92 10.35
CA ALA A 284 15.40 -0.28 10.02
C ALA A 284 14.58 -0.10 8.72
N ALA A 285 13.86 1.03 8.58
CA ALA A 285 13.09 1.34 7.39
C ALA A 285 13.98 1.49 6.15
N LYS A 286 15.14 2.14 6.29
CA LYS A 286 16.11 2.25 5.20
C LYS A 286 16.64 0.88 4.77
N THR A 287 16.98 0.02 5.73
CA THR A 287 17.44 -1.36 5.46
C THR A 287 16.38 -2.16 4.69
N LEU A 288 15.10 -2.04 5.08
CA LEU A 288 14.01 -2.71 4.37
C LEU A 288 13.83 -2.13 2.96
N LEU A 289 13.87 -0.80 2.78
CA LEU A 289 13.78 -0.17 1.47
C LEU A 289 14.91 -0.62 0.54
N ASP A 290 16.15 -0.63 1.02
CA ASP A 290 17.31 -1.08 0.25
C ASP A 290 17.17 -2.57 -0.15
N ALA A 291 16.64 -3.41 0.74
CA ALA A 291 16.39 -4.82 0.46
C ALA A 291 15.28 -5.01 -0.60
N LEU A 292 14.20 -4.20 -0.58
CA LEU A 292 13.14 -4.21 -1.59
C LEU A 292 13.70 -3.81 -2.97
N ILE A 293 14.52 -2.76 -3.04
CA ILE A 293 15.16 -2.30 -4.27
C ILE A 293 16.14 -3.36 -4.82
N GLN A 294 16.89 -4.02 -3.95
CA GLN A 294 17.81 -5.09 -4.37
C GLN A 294 17.05 -6.34 -4.83
N GLY A 295 16.00 -6.73 -4.10
CA GLY A 295 15.17 -7.89 -4.43
C GLY A 295 14.46 -7.76 -5.77
N SER A 296 14.03 -6.55 -6.14
CA SER A 296 13.40 -6.30 -7.43
C SER A 296 14.38 -6.49 -8.61
N ARG A 297 15.66 -6.19 -8.43
CA ARG A 297 16.71 -6.36 -9.46
C ARG A 297 17.07 -7.82 -9.68
N SER A 298 16.95 -8.66 -8.66
CA SER A 298 17.23 -10.10 -8.75
C SER A 298 16.11 -10.85 -9.47
N GLY A 299 14.85 -10.51 -9.22
CA GLY A 299 13.69 -11.12 -9.89
C GLY A 299 13.62 -10.85 -11.40
N LEU A 300 14.17 -9.72 -11.86
CA LEU A 300 14.22 -9.39 -13.29
C LEU A 300 15.22 -10.25 -14.08
N ARG A 301 16.24 -10.85 -13.42
CA ARG A 301 17.22 -11.72 -14.09
C ARG A 301 16.68 -13.12 -14.34
N ASP A 302 15.79 -13.63 -13.49
CA ASP A 302 15.22 -14.97 -13.64
C ASP A 302 14.06 -15.03 -14.65
N CYS A 303 13.48 -13.90 -15.02
CA CYS A 303 12.36 -13.82 -16.00
C CYS A 303 12.83 -13.61 -17.46
N GLY A 304 14.12 -13.34 -17.68
CA GLY A 304 14.71 -13.10 -19.02
C GLY A 304 15.22 -14.36 -19.74
N ASP A 305 15.26 -15.49 -19.06
CA ASP A 305 15.80 -16.77 -19.58
C ASP A 305 14.72 -17.87 -19.74
N ARG A 306 13.43 -17.52 -19.82
CA ARG A 306 12.37 -18.51 -20.12
C ARG A 306 11.54 -18.10 -21.31
#